data_6c979bb245d1decd4c9579e828e5a4f5
#
_entry.id   6c979bb245d1decd4c9579e828e5a4f5
#
_cell.length_a   1.000
_cell.length_b   1.000
_cell.length_c   1.000
_cell.angle_alpha   90.00
_cell.angle_beta   90.00
_cell.angle_gamma   90.00
#
_symmetry.space_group_name_H-M   'P 1'
#
loop_
_entity.id
_entity.type
_entity.pdbx_description
1 polymer ?
#
loop_
_entity_poly.entity_id
_entity_poly.type
_entity_poly.pdbx_seq_one_letter_code
_entity_poly.pdbx_strand_id
1 'polypeptide(L)'
;MRTTNGRVRNARAVQDENRARPPMVVRLANQWWDRLIGAVFSGSLANQTARYAAHRTTRDYVFNSVGFGVWGFLFPLLTMVASQLVGTEGAGMFSMAFVYANLIQFVGMYGVRTYQVSDVDEMDSFGAYQIQRVLTCILMVGVGYLYCSLRGYAGELLWICFGTFAFRTVDSLADVYEGRLQQQDKLWLGGASQVLRCVLAIITFSVALLATRSVSLACIGMAIAATLSLVLFTIPLTYFETERSRGWELLEIREIFVECFPTFLATFLFSLIETVPKFAMEGTLPYDYQLYFNTIYFSAQGITMAVGLVYKPQLVRLANIWSNPSHRKRFDLIILAITGVAALITAAMFAFNATVGVALLSLLYGTDFEAYRTQLYLMTIAGGMTAVIDFLYQIITVLRRQETATRIYLIAFGVAGVLSITLVTTIGFDGAVYAYLLSMAALFVMLVVQYVMIRKNG
;
A
#
# COMPACT_ATOMS: atom_id res chain seq x y z
N MET A 1 9.72 -55.33 -10.73
CA MET A 1 9.85 -53.89 -10.39
C MET A 1 10.20 -53.05 -11.63
N ARG A 2 9.36 -52.98 -12.66
CA ARG A 2 9.64 -52.21 -13.90
C ARG A 2 8.38 -51.64 -14.59
N THR A 3 7.27 -51.44 -13.88
CA THR A 3 5.99 -51.00 -14.48
C THR A 3 5.37 -49.74 -13.89
N THR A 4 5.94 -49.15 -12.85
CA THR A 4 5.44 -47.94 -12.19
C THR A 4 5.96 -46.62 -12.76
N ASN A 5 7.16 -46.59 -13.36
CA ASN A 5 7.75 -45.39 -13.92
C ASN A 5 7.13 -44.92 -15.26
N GLY A 6 6.52 -45.80 -16.02
CA GLY A 6 5.87 -45.44 -17.29
C GLY A 6 4.53 -44.73 -17.13
N ARG A 7 3.75 -45.05 -16.07
CA ARG A 7 2.44 -44.43 -15.84
C ARG A 7 2.55 -43.00 -15.27
N VAL A 8 3.56 -42.71 -14.46
CA VAL A 8 3.79 -41.36 -13.90
C VAL A 8 4.29 -40.41 -14.98
N ARG A 9 5.09 -40.89 -15.93
CA ARG A 9 5.55 -40.08 -17.07
C ARG A 9 4.42 -39.71 -18.04
N ASN A 10 3.52 -40.65 -18.32
CA ASN A 10 2.35 -40.41 -19.17
C ASN A 10 1.30 -39.50 -18.49
N ALA A 11 1.10 -39.60 -17.18
CA ALA A 11 0.20 -38.71 -16.46
C ALA A 11 0.69 -37.24 -16.46
N ARG A 12 1.98 -36.99 -16.34
CA ARG A 12 2.55 -35.64 -16.47
C ARG A 12 2.48 -35.09 -17.90
N ALA A 13 2.67 -35.92 -18.90
CA ALA A 13 2.56 -35.50 -20.31
C ALA A 13 1.10 -35.16 -20.68
N VAL A 14 0.11 -35.90 -20.16
CA VAL A 14 -1.31 -35.62 -20.38
C VAL A 14 -1.79 -34.40 -19.59
N GLN A 15 -1.19 -34.11 -18.43
CA GLN A 15 -1.46 -32.85 -17.69
C GLN A 15 -0.89 -31.61 -18.40
N ASP A 16 0.22 -31.71 -19.09
CA ASP A 16 0.77 -30.60 -19.87
C ASP A 16 0.01 -30.35 -21.19
N GLU A 17 -0.61 -31.35 -21.76
CA GLU A 17 -1.44 -31.21 -22.98
C GLU A 17 -2.83 -30.54 -22.72
N ASN A 18 -3.36 -30.62 -21.51
CA ASN A 18 -4.64 -30.00 -21.11
C ASN A 18 -4.50 -28.59 -20.54
N ARG A 19 -3.30 -28.01 -20.49
CA ARG A 19 -3.13 -26.59 -20.15
C ARG A 19 -3.63 -25.76 -21.33
N ALA A 20 -4.79 -25.15 -21.18
CA ALA A 20 -5.33 -24.18 -22.14
C ALA A 20 -4.24 -23.20 -22.57
N ARG A 21 -4.00 -23.05 -23.88
CA ARG A 21 -3.00 -22.17 -24.43
C ARG A 21 -3.25 -20.75 -23.91
N PRO A 22 -2.25 -20.07 -23.32
CA PRO A 22 -2.46 -18.75 -22.75
C PRO A 22 -2.97 -17.77 -23.82
N PRO A 23 -3.79 -16.78 -23.46
CA PRO A 23 -4.29 -15.76 -24.36
C PRO A 23 -3.20 -15.14 -25.22
N MET A 24 -3.52 -14.70 -26.44
CA MET A 24 -2.54 -14.17 -27.41
C MET A 24 -1.69 -13.02 -26.83
N VAL A 25 -2.31 -12.15 -26.02
CA VAL A 25 -1.63 -11.03 -25.35
C VAL A 25 -0.58 -11.52 -24.35
N VAL A 26 -0.87 -12.58 -23.59
CA VAL A 26 0.06 -13.18 -22.62
C VAL A 26 1.22 -13.86 -23.35
N ARG A 27 0.97 -14.51 -24.50
CA ARG A 27 2.04 -15.06 -25.35
C ARG A 27 2.94 -13.99 -25.91
N LEU A 28 2.37 -12.91 -26.44
CA LEU A 28 3.14 -11.78 -26.98
C LEU A 28 3.96 -11.08 -25.90
N ALA A 29 3.40 -10.85 -24.71
CA ALA A 29 4.11 -10.29 -23.58
C ALA A 29 5.26 -11.18 -23.12
N ASN A 30 5.05 -12.51 -23.02
CA ASN A 30 6.10 -13.47 -22.68
C ASN A 30 7.18 -13.55 -23.76
N GLN A 31 6.82 -13.58 -25.05
CA GLN A 31 7.79 -13.61 -26.16
C GLN A 31 8.59 -12.31 -26.25
N TRP A 32 7.96 -11.17 -26.03
CA TRP A 32 8.64 -9.87 -25.99
C TRP A 32 9.63 -9.80 -24.82
N TRP A 33 9.19 -10.27 -23.66
CA TRP A 33 9.98 -10.32 -22.44
C TRP A 33 11.20 -11.25 -22.59
N ASP A 34 10.98 -12.45 -23.15
CA ASP A 34 12.05 -13.42 -23.41
C ASP A 34 13.10 -12.86 -24.39
N ARG A 35 12.65 -12.08 -25.40
CA ARG A 35 13.55 -11.40 -26.34
C ARG A 35 14.34 -10.28 -25.68
N LEU A 36 13.69 -9.50 -24.83
CA LEU A 36 14.31 -8.35 -24.13
C LEU A 36 15.35 -8.80 -23.12
N ILE A 37 15.07 -9.86 -22.36
CA ILE A 37 16.02 -10.43 -21.41
C ILE A 37 17.10 -11.25 -22.11
N GLY A 38 16.79 -11.97 -23.17
CA GLY A 38 17.78 -12.64 -24.00
C GLY A 38 18.80 -11.67 -24.60
N ALA A 39 18.38 -10.45 -24.94
CA ALA A 39 19.27 -9.39 -25.43
C ALA A 39 20.16 -8.78 -24.34
N VAL A 40 19.66 -8.70 -23.09
CA VAL A 40 20.42 -8.13 -21.95
C VAL A 40 21.38 -9.14 -21.30
N PHE A 41 21.06 -10.44 -21.34
CA PHE A 41 21.81 -11.50 -20.67
C PHE A 41 22.43 -12.53 -21.62
N SER A 42 22.95 -12.14 -22.75
CA SER A 42 23.68 -13.02 -23.68
C SER A 42 25.04 -13.49 -23.11
N GLY A 43 25.01 -14.22 -22.02
CA GLY A 43 26.20 -14.75 -21.36
C GLY A 43 25.97 -16.14 -20.77
N SER A 44 26.53 -17.18 -21.48
CA SER A 44 26.79 -18.58 -21.09
C SER A 44 25.63 -19.48 -20.60
N LEU A 45 25.64 -20.63 -21.22
CA LEU A 45 24.83 -21.84 -21.16
C LEU A 45 24.82 -22.55 -19.78
N ALA A 46 24.21 -22.01 -18.76
CA ALA A 46 23.96 -22.76 -17.54
C ALA A 46 22.45 -22.91 -17.29
N ASN A 47 21.99 -24.15 -17.43
CA ASN A 47 20.65 -24.68 -17.06
C ASN A 47 19.43 -23.84 -17.46
N GLN A 48 18.76 -24.23 -18.52
CA GLN A 48 17.51 -23.65 -19.00
C GLN A 48 16.44 -23.53 -17.90
N THR A 49 16.39 -24.45 -16.95
CA THR A 49 15.45 -24.47 -15.83
C THR A 49 15.74 -23.35 -14.81
N ALA A 50 16.98 -23.06 -14.50
CA ALA A 50 17.38 -21.96 -13.60
C ALA A 50 17.14 -20.58 -14.24
N ARG A 51 17.33 -20.47 -15.58
CA ARG A 51 16.99 -19.26 -16.33
C ARG A 51 15.50 -18.99 -16.34
N TYR A 52 14.67 -20.02 -16.53
CA TYR A 52 13.21 -19.86 -16.54
C TYR A 52 12.69 -19.40 -15.18
N ALA A 53 13.21 -19.94 -14.08
CA ALA A 53 12.87 -19.50 -12.72
C ALA A 53 13.34 -18.05 -12.44
N ALA A 54 14.54 -17.68 -12.86
CA ALA A 54 15.07 -16.31 -12.69
C ALA A 54 14.29 -15.27 -13.51
N HIS A 55 13.92 -15.59 -14.74
CA HIS A 55 13.07 -14.72 -15.58
C HIS A 55 11.68 -14.52 -15.00
N ARG A 56 11.07 -15.55 -14.44
CA ARG A 56 9.77 -15.49 -13.79
C ARG A 56 9.81 -14.55 -12.58
N THR A 57 10.80 -14.71 -11.73
CA THR A 57 11.00 -13.86 -10.54
C THR A 57 11.22 -12.40 -10.92
N THR A 58 12.02 -12.12 -11.95
CA THR A 58 12.26 -10.74 -12.40
C THR A 58 10.99 -10.09 -12.97
N ARG A 59 10.22 -10.83 -13.78
CA ARG A 59 8.94 -10.37 -14.32
C ARG A 59 7.95 -10.04 -13.20
N ASP A 60 7.80 -10.95 -12.25
CA ASP A 60 6.90 -10.79 -11.12
C ASP A 60 7.29 -9.57 -10.28
N TYR A 61 8.58 -9.37 -10.04
CA TYR A 61 9.09 -8.21 -9.32
C TYR A 61 8.82 -6.90 -10.06
N VAL A 62 9.10 -6.83 -11.37
CA VAL A 62 8.91 -5.61 -12.16
C VAL A 62 7.43 -5.24 -12.24
N PHE A 63 6.55 -6.17 -12.62
CA PHE A 63 5.12 -5.88 -12.73
C PHE A 63 4.49 -5.51 -11.40
N ASN A 64 4.87 -6.18 -10.31
CA ASN A 64 4.39 -5.84 -8.97
C ASN A 64 4.92 -4.46 -8.51
N SER A 65 6.19 -4.13 -8.79
CA SER A 65 6.75 -2.82 -8.45
C SER A 65 6.10 -1.69 -9.24
N VAL A 66 5.81 -1.91 -10.52
CA VAL A 66 5.05 -0.95 -11.35
C VAL A 66 3.62 -0.80 -10.81
N GLY A 67 2.95 -1.91 -10.48
CA GLY A 67 1.61 -1.90 -9.87
C GLY A 67 1.58 -1.08 -8.58
N PHE A 68 2.50 -1.37 -7.68
CA PHE A 68 2.64 -0.65 -6.41
C PHE A 68 2.99 0.83 -6.62
N GLY A 69 3.86 1.13 -7.59
CA GLY A 69 4.21 2.51 -7.95
C GLY A 69 3.00 3.29 -8.47
N VAL A 70 2.27 2.76 -9.46
CA VAL A 70 1.09 3.41 -10.03
C VAL A 70 0.00 3.61 -8.96
N TRP A 71 -0.21 2.62 -8.10
CA TRP A 71 -1.13 2.73 -6.98
C TRP A 71 -0.70 3.80 -5.97
N GLY A 72 0.59 3.88 -5.63
CA GLY A 72 1.15 4.88 -4.72
C GLY A 72 1.07 6.31 -5.26
N PHE A 73 1.24 6.48 -6.58
CA PHE A 73 1.13 7.79 -7.24
C PHE A 73 -0.30 8.18 -7.61
N LEU A 74 -1.28 7.28 -7.45
CA LEU A 74 -2.68 7.54 -7.79
C LEU A 74 -3.20 8.80 -7.08
N PHE A 75 -3.07 8.86 -5.77
CA PHE A 75 -3.59 9.97 -4.97
C PHE A 75 -2.91 11.32 -5.31
N PRO A 76 -1.56 11.42 -5.36
CA PRO A 76 -0.89 12.63 -5.85
C PRO A 76 -1.36 13.10 -7.23
N LEU A 77 -1.51 12.19 -8.19
CA LEU A 77 -1.95 12.52 -9.54
C LEU A 77 -3.39 13.04 -9.57
N LEU A 78 -4.30 12.40 -8.86
CA LEU A 78 -5.70 12.83 -8.81
C LEU A 78 -5.86 14.17 -8.11
N THR A 79 -5.13 14.43 -7.02
CA THR A 79 -5.15 15.72 -6.33
C THR A 79 -4.55 16.84 -7.19
N MET A 80 -3.50 16.56 -7.96
CA MET A 80 -2.92 17.47 -8.92
C MET A 80 -3.94 17.87 -10.01
N VAL A 81 -4.60 16.88 -10.62
CA VAL A 81 -5.63 17.12 -11.64
C VAL A 81 -6.80 17.92 -11.05
N ALA A 82 -7.24 17.60 -9.82
CA ALA A 82 -8.28 18.35 -9.14
C ALA A 82 -7.86 19.80 -8.88
N SER A 83 -6.66 20.04 -8.36
CA SER A 83 -6.16 21.40 -8.08
C SER A 83 -6.10 22.26 -9.34
N GLN A 84 -5.64 21.71 -10.47
CA GLN A 84 -5.55 22.42 -11.74
C GLN A 84 -6.92 22.73 -12.36
N LEU A 85 -7.92 21.87 -12.19
CA LEU A 85 -9.20 22.00 -12.88
C LEU A 85 -10.29 22.69 -12.05
N VAL A 86 -10.33 22.50 -10.72
CA VAL A 86 -11.40 23.02 -9.85
C VAL A 86 -10.90 23.90 -8.72
N GLY A 87 -9.58 24.16 -8.64
CA GLY A 87 -8.96 25.00 -7.64
C GLY A 87 -8.67 24.27 -6.32
N THR A 88 -8.11 25.03 -5.37
CA THR A 88 -7.56 24.48 -4.12
C THR A 88 -8.62 23.96 -3.15
N GLU A 89 -9.77 24.63 -3.05
CA GLU A 89 -10.85 24.21 -2.16
C GLU A 89 -11.46 22.87 -2.58
N GLY A 90 -11.85 22.71 -3.85
CA GLY A 90 -12.38 21.45 -4.38
C GLY A 90 -11.37 20.31 -4.30
N ALA A 91 -10.11 20.57 -4.61
CA ALA A 91 -9.01 19.62 -4.44
C ALA A 91 -8.75 19.28 -2.97
N GLY A 92 -8.95 20.23 -2.06
CA GLY A 92 -8.84 20.04 -0.62
C GLY A 92 -9.94 19.12 -0.07
N MET A 93 -11.19 19.32 -0.48
CA MET A 93 -12.32 18.41 -0.16
C MET A 93 -12.05 16.99 -0.66
N PHE A 94 -11.60 16.85 -1.92
CA PHE A 94 -11.21 15.57 -2.50
C PHE A 94 -10.06 14.93 -1.71
N SER A 95 -9.02 15.69 -1.41
CA SER A 95 -7.84 15.23 -0.69
C SER A 95 -8.20 14.69 0.70
N MET A 96 -9.03 15.42 1.43
CA MET A 96 -9.54 14.99 2.74
C MET A 96 -10.35 13.69 2.64
N ALA A 97 -11.34 13.64 1.75
CA ALA A 97 -12.17 12.46 1.55
C ALA A 97 -11.35 11.23 1.15
N PHE A 98 -10.33 11.41 0.30
CA PHE A 98 -9.46 10.33 -0.14
C PHE A 98 -8.56 9.80 0.99
N VAL A 99 -8.05 10.68 1.85
CA VAL A 99 -7.29 10.29 3.06
C VAL A 99 -8.15 9.44 3.99
N TYR A 100 -9.40 9.82 4.20
CA TYR A 100 -10.31 9.04 5.03
C TYR A 100 -10.69 7.72 4.38
N ALA A 101 -10.89 7.72 3.06
CA ALA A 101 -11.07 6.48 2.30
C ALA A 101 -9.89 5.52 2.48
N ASN A 102 -8.64 6.03 2.43
CA ASN A 102 -7.44 5.25 2.70
C ASN A 102 -7.41 4.70 4.12
N LEU A 103 -7.80 5.49 5.12
CA LEU A 103 -7.82 5.04 6.50
C LEU A 103 -8.84 3.92 6.72
N ILE A 104 -10.09 4.09 6.26
CA ILE A 104 -11.10 3.05 6.42
C ILE A 104 -10.84 1.83 5.54
N GLN A 105 -10.02 1.95 4.48
CA GLN A 105 -9.59 0.83 3.65
C GLN A 105 -8.85 -0.24 4.47
N PHE A 106 -8.14 0.13 5.54
CA PHE A 106 -7.52 -0.85 6.44
C PHE A 106 -8.55 -1.78 7.08
N VAL A 107 -9.78 -1.30 7.35
CA VAL A 107 -10.89 -2.13 7.80
C VAL A 107 -11.30 -3.12 6.71
N GLY A 108 -11.41 -2.66 5.46
CA GLY A 108 -11.73 -3.52 4.30
C GLY A 108 -10.65 -4.57 4.01
N MET A 109 -9.38 -4.20 4.10
CA MET A 109 -8.25 -5.11 3.86
C MET A 109 -7.97 -6.07 5.03
N TYR A 110 -8.19 -5.64 6.26
CA TYR A 110 -8.05 -6.40 7.50
C TYR A 110 -6.72 -7.17 7.65
N GLY A 111 -5.67 -6.76 6.94
CA GLY A 111 -4.37 -7.43 6.96
C GLY A 111 -4.32 -8.83 6.34
N VAL A 112 -5.39 -9.27 5.68
CA VAL A 112 -5.57 -10.64 5.18
C VAL A 112 -4.61 -11.00 4.06
N ARG A 113 -4.17 -10.04 3.24
CA ARG A 113 -3.29 -10.32 2.09
C ARG A 113 -2.04 -11.11 2.47
N THR A 114 -1.36 -10.70 3.55
CA THR A 114 -0.14 -11.36 4.02
C THR A 114 -0.40 -12.78 4.48
N TYR A 115 -1.50 -12.99 5.20
CA TYR A 115 -1.93 -14.31 5.67
C TYR A 115 -2.28 -15.22 4.49
N GLN A 116 -3.14 -14.79 3.58
CA GLN A 116 -3.53 -15.52 2.36
C GLN A 116 -2.33 -15.96 1.52
N VAL A 117 -1.36 -15.06 1.29
CA VAL A 117 -0.19 -15.37 0.45
C VAL A 117 0.77 -16.36 1.15
N SER A 118 0.81 -16.37 2.47
CA SER A 118 1.61 -17.34 3.24
C SER A 118 0.98 -18.72 3.35
N ASP A 119 -0.32 -18.85 3.11
CA ASP A 119 -1.07 -20.11 3.10
C ASP A 119 -0.85 -20.86 1.77
N VAL A 120 0.37 -21.37 1.57
CA VAL A 120 0.77 -22.06 0.31
C VAL A 120 0.05 -23.40 0.15
N ASP A 121 -0.23 -24.08 1.26
CA ASP A 121 -0.88 -25.40 1.28
C ASP A 121 -2.41 -25.32 1.22
N GLU A 122 -2.98 -24.12 1.10
CA GLU A 122 -4.41 -23.84 1.10
C GLU A 122 -5.14 -24.48 2.30
N MET A 123 -4.63 -24.24 3.49
CA MET A 123 -5.28 -24.67 4.73
C MET A 123 -6.67 -24.05 4.84
N ASP A 124 -6.78 -22.75 4.49
CA ASP A 124 -8.03 -22.04 4.34
C ASP A 124 -8.45 -21.96 2.86
N SER A 125 -9.74 -22.15 2.59
CA SER A 125 -10.27 -22.10 1.23
C SER A 125 -10.31 -20.69 0.65
N PHE A 126 -10.14 -20.55 -0.67
CA PHE A 126 -10.28 -19.24 -1.33
C PHE A 126 -11.67 -18.64 -1.13
N GLY A 127 -12.72 -19.49 -1.03
CA GLY A 127 -14.06 -19.03 -0.71
C GLY A 127 -14.19 -18.39 0.66
N ALA A 128 -13.46 -18.91 1.68
CA ALA A 128 -13.43 -18.31 3.01
C ALA A 128 -12.79 -16.91 2.99
N TYR A 129 -11.67 -16.73 2.27
CA TYR A 129 -11.05 -15.42 2.06
C TYR A 129 -11.98 -14.43 1.35
N GLN A 130 -12.73 -14.88 0.33
CA GLN A 130 -13.69 -14.03 -0.38
C GLN A 130 -14.85 -13.57 0.53
N ILE A 131 -15.44 -14.47 1.31
CA ILE A 131 -16.55 -14.14 2.22
C ILE A 131 -16.04 -13.19 3.31
N GLN A 132 -14.90 -13.49 3.92
CA GLN A 132 -14.28 -12.62 4.91
C GLN A 132 -14.06 -11.21 4.33
N ARG A 133 -13.55 -11.09 3.11
CA ARG A 133 -13.33 -9.81 2.42
C ARG A 133 -14.62 -9.04 2.16
N VAL A 134 -15.68 -9.71 1.75
CA VAL A 134 -16.99 -9.09 1.56
C VAL A 134 -17.53 -8.55 2.90
N LEU A 135 -17.42 -9.32 3.98
CA LEU A 135 -17.85 -8.88 5.31
C LEU A 135 -17.08 -7.65 5.81
N THR A 136 -15.75 -7.65 5.64
CA THR A 136 -14.93 -6.48 6.02
C THR A 136 -15.19 -5.26 5.13
N CYS A 137 -15.49 -5.44 3.85
CA CYS A 137 -15.90 -4.35 2.96
C CYS A 137 -17.28 -3.79 3.34
N ILE A 138 -18.23 -4.62 3.75
CA ILE A 138 -19.52 -4.15 4.28
C ILE A 138 -19.29 -3.34 5.56
N LEU A 139 -18.45 -3.84 6.48
CA LEU A 139 -18.09 -3.11 7.70
C LEU A 139 -17.40 -1.77 7.35
N MET A 140 -16.48 -1.75 6.39
CA MET A 140 -15.81 -0.54 5.90
C MET A 140 -16.80 0.50 5.42
N VAL A 141 -17.78 0.11 4.59
CA VAL A 141 -18.83 1.02 4.10
C VAL A 141 -19.69 1.54 5.26
N GLY A 142 -20.05 0.66 6.21
CA GLY A 142 -20.80 1.04 7.41
C GLY A 142 -20.04 2.05 8.28
N VAL A 143 -18.74 1.84 8.51
CA VAL A 143 -17.88 2.78 9.25
C VAL A 143 -17.76 4.12 8.50
N GLY A 144 -17.57 4.09 7.18
CA GLY A 144 -17.51 5.31 6.37
C GLY A 144 -18.81 6.11 6.39
N TYR A 145 -19.97 5.43 6.28
CA TYR A 145 -21.28 6.07 6.39
C TYR A 145 -21.49 6.68 7.79
N LEU A 146 -21.17 5.93 8.84
CA LEU A 146 -21.28 6.41 10.22
C LEU A 146 -20.40 7.64 10.45
N TYR A 147 -19.16 7.61 9.94
CA TYR A 147 -18.26 8.75 10.02
C TYR A 147 -18.86 10.01 9.37
N CYS A 148 -19.31 9.91 8.11
CA CYS A 148 -19.94 11.04 7.41
C CYS A 148 -21.17 11.57 8.16
N SER A 149 -21.99 10.67 8.71
CA SER A 149 -23.18 11.03 9.48
C SER A 149 -22.84 11.77 10.78
N LEU A 150 -21.85 11.29 11.54
CA LEU A 150 -21.41 11.91 12.80
C LEU A 150 -20.77 13.29 12.56
N ARG A 151 -20.11 13.48 11.43
CA ARG A 151 -19.51 14.77 11.03
C ARG A 151 -20.53 15.72 10.39
N GLY A 152 -21.75 15.26 10.10
CA GLY A 152 -22.77 16.06 9.45
C GLY A 152 -22.45 16.45 8.01
N TYR A 153 -21.68 15.63 7.27
CA TYR A 153 -21.38 15.92 5.88
C TYR A 153 -22.63 15.90 5.02
N ALA A 154 -22.77 16.91 4.17
CA ALA A 154 -23.91 17.08 3.28
C ALA A 154 -23.46 17.62 1.91
N GLY A 155 -24.37 17.61 0.94
CA GLY A 155 -24.11 18.18 -0.38
C GLY A 155 -22.96 17.50 -1.13
N GLU A 156 -22.10 18.31 -1.74
CA GLU A 156 -21.03 17.84 -2.61
C GLU A 156 -19.98 17.00 -1.86
N LEU A 157 -19.59 17.42 -0.66
CA LEU A 157 -18.61 16.71 0.16
C LEU A 157 -19.05 15.28 0.48
N LEU A 158 -20.33 15.05 0.78
CA LEU A 158 -20.87 13.72 1.04
C LEU A 158 -20.71 12.80 -0.19
N TRP A 159 -20.99 13.31 -1.39
CA TRP A 159 -20.85 12.55 -2.63
C TRP A 159 -19.38 12.28 -2.99
N ILE A 160 -18.47 13.22 -2.69
CA ILE A 160 -17.02 13.00 -2.83
C ILE A 160 -16.57 11.87 -1.90
N CYS A 161 -17.02 11.88 -0.62
CA CYS A 161 -16.72 10.80 0.33
C CYS A 161 -17.26 9.46 -0.17
N PHE A 162 -18.51 9.38 -0.61
CA PHE A 162 -19.08 8.12 -1.12
C PHE A 162 -18.35 7.60 -2.34
N GLY A 163 -17.99 8.47 -3.29
CA GLY A 163 -17.24 8.07 -4.49
C GLY A 163 -15.84 7.53 -4.13
N THR A 164 -15.12 8.21 -3.24
CA THR A 164 -13.79 7.77 -2.80
C THR A 164 -13.86 6.50 -1.94
N PHE A 165 -14.85 6.37 -1.07
CA PHE A 165 -15.08 5.16 -0.27
C PHE A 165 -15.45 3.97 -1.15
N ALA A 166 -16.34 4.17 -2.13
CA ALA A 166 -16.69 3.13 -3.10
C ALA A 166 -15.46 2.66 -3.90
N PHE A 167 -14.64 3.60 -4.39
CA PHE A 167 -13.39 3.27 -5.07
C PHE A 167 -12.47 2.41 -4.19
N ARG A 168 -12.24 2.80 -2.93
CA ARG A 168 -11.38 2.05 -2.01
C ARG A 168 -11.99 0.72 -1.56
N THR A 169 -13.32 0.61 -1.53
CA THR A 169 -14.01 -0.66 -1.30
C THR A 169 -13.76 -1.63 -2.46
N VAL A 170 -13.87 -1.15 -3.69
CA VAL A 170 -13.54 -1.95 -4.89
C VAL A 170 -12.07 -2.37 -4.89
N ASP A 171 -11.16 -1.48 -4.51
CA ASP A 171 -9.72 -1.77 -4.40
C ASP A 171 -9.46 -2.86 -3.34
N SER A 172 -10.16 -2.80 -2.20
CA SER A 172 -10.11 -3.84 -1.16
C SER A 172 -10.68 -5.18 -1.64
N LEU A 173 -11.78 -5.18 -2.40
CA LEU A 173 -12.33 -6.39 -3.01
C LEU A 173 -11.39 -7.01 -4.04
N ALA A 174 -10.71 -6.19 -4.85
CA ALA A 174 -9.74 -6.67 -5.83
C ALA A 174 -8.52 -7.33 -5.18
N ASP A 175 -8.12 -6.85 -4.01
CA ASP A 175 -6.94 -7.33 -3.28
C ASP A 175 -7.00 -8.83 -2.96
N VAL A 176 -8.16 -9.41 -2.64
CA VAL A 176 -8.28 -10.85 -2.36
C VAL A 176 -8.06 -11.70 -3.62
N TYR A 177 -8.49 -11.22 -4.79
CA TYR A 177 -8.27 -11.89 -6.08
C TYR A 177 -6.80 -11.77 -6.51
N GLU A 178 -6.21 -10.59 -6.36
CA GLU A 178 -4.78 -10.37 -6.60
C GLU A 178 -3.92 -11.16 -5.62
N GLY A 179 -4.41 -11.37 -4.36
CA GLY A 179 -3.83 -12.29 -3.38
C GLY A 179 -3.80 -13.73 -3.85
N ARG A 180 -4.91 -14.20 -4.45
CA ARG A 180 -5.00 -15.55 -5.03
C ARG A 180 -4.02 -15.74 -6.17
N LEU A 181 -3.88 -14.77 -7.06
CA LEU A 181 -2.88 -14.80 -8.13
C LEU A 181 -1.45 -14.88 -7.58
N GLN A 182 -1.15 -14.13 -6.52
CA GLN A 182 0.14 -14.18 -5.84
C GLN A 182 0.40 -15.52 -5.16
N GLN A 183 -0.59 -16.08 -4.45
CA GLN A 183 -0.53 -17.39 -3.81
C GLN A 183 -0.18 -18.51 -4.81
N GLN A 184 -0.66 -18.37 -6.06
CA GLN A 184 -0.43 -19.30 -7.17
C GLN A 184 0.78 -18.92 -8.06
N ASP A 185 1.76 -18.19 -7.52
CA ASP A 185 2.97 -17.75 -8.23
C ASP A 185 2.72 -16.94 -9.51
N LYS A 186 1.63 -16.18 -9.57
CA LYS A 186 1.25 -15.31 -10.69
C LYS A 186 1.17 -13.84 -10.29
N LEU A 187 2.09 -13.39 -9.45
CA LEU A 187 2.15 -12.03 -8.90
C LEU A 187 2.12 -10.94 -9.99
N TRP A 188 2.73 -11.19 -11.15
CA TRP A 188 2.74 -10.25 -12.27
C TRP A 188 1.34 -9.96 -12.83
N LEU A 189 0.41 -10.93 -12.80
CA LEU A 189 -0.98 -10.72 -13.20
C LEU A 189 -1.73 -9.85 -12.18
N GLY A 190 -1.46 -10.06 -10.89
CA GLY A 190 -1.97 -9.18 -9.83
C GLY A 190 -1.51 -7.74 -10.02
N GLY A 191 -0.21 -7.53 -10.29
CA GLY A 191 0.33 -6.20 -10.60
C GLY A 191 -0.28 -5.59 -11.86
N ALA A 192 -0.46 -6.37 -12.94
CA ALA A 192 -1.10 -5.90 -14.16
C ALA A 192 -2.57 -5.50 -13.95
N SER A 193 -3.32 -6.29 -13.16
CA SER A 193 -4.70 -5.98 -12.75
C SER A 193 -4.78 -4.65 -11.99
N GLN A 194 -3.89 -4.46 -11.02
CA GLN A 194 -3.81 -3.23 -10.22
C GLN A 194 -3.49 -2.01 -11.10
N VAL A 195 -2.51 -2.12 -12.02
CA VAL A 195 -2.17 -1.04 -12.98
C VAL A 195 -3.38 -0.68 -13.82
N LEU A 196 -4.06 -1.67 -14.42
CA LEU A 196 -5.23 -1.43 -15.26
C LEU A 196 -6.32 -0.68 -14.49
N ARG A 197 -6.64 -1.12 -13.27
CA ARG A 197 -7.64 -0.49 -12.41
C ARG A 197 -7.27 0.95 -12.07
N CYS A 198 -6.02 1.21 -11.69
CA CYS A 198 -5.54 2.56 -11.37
C CYS A 198 -5.55 3.47 -12.60
N VAL A 199 -5.09 3.00 -13.76
CA VAL A 199 -5.09 3.78 -15.01
C VAL A 199 -6.50 4.13 -15.45
N LEU A 200 -7.44 3.17 -15.41
CA LEU A 200 -8.85 3.45 -15.72
C LEU A 200 -9.45 4.45 -14.75
N ALA A 201 -9.14 4.35 -13.46
CA ALA A 201 -9.58 5.31 -12.44
C ALA A 201 -9.05 6.72 -12.72
N ILE A 202 -7.74 6.87 -13.02
CA ILE A 202 -7.12 8.16 -13.36
C ILE A 202 -7.77 8.77 -14.60
N ILE A 203 -7.90 8.00 -15.66
CA ILE A 203 -8.48 8.48 -16.93
C ILE A 203 -9.93 8.93 -16.70
N THR A 204 -10.75 8.08 -16.06
CA THR A 204 -12.17 8.38 -15.86
C THR A 204 -12.37 9.57 -14.94
N PHE A 205 -11.61 9.67 -13.84
CA PHE A 205 -11.63 10.83 -12.95
C PHE A 205 -11.26 12.10 -13.70
N SER A 206 -10.16 12.10 -14.45
CA SER A 206 -9.64 13.25 -15.16
C SER A 206 -10.62 13.72 -16.27
N VAL A 207 -11.16 12.78 -17.06
CA VAL A 207 -12.13 13.09 -18.13
C VAL A 207 -13.44 13.60 -17.54
N ALA A 208 -13.98 12.96 -16.51
CA ALA A 208 -15.21 13.40 -15.85
C ALA A 208 -15.04 14.79 -15.24
N LEU A 209 -13.91 15.06 -14.56
CA LEU A 209 -13.64 16.35 -13.97
C LEU A 209 -13.44 17.46 -15.00
N LEU A 210 -12.77 17.15 -16.11
CA LEU A 210 -12.59 18.08 -17.24
C LEU A 210 -13.94 18.45 -17.88
N ALA A 211 -14.82 17.46 -18.06
CA ALA A 211 -16.11 17.63 -18.72
C ALA A 211 -17.15 18.32 -17.81
N THR A 212 -17.19 17.97 -16.53
CA THR A 212 -18.28 18.40 -15.63
C THR A 212 -17.88 19.47 -14.61
N ARG A 213 -16.58 19.65 -14.38
CA ARG A 213 -16.05 20.50 -13.29
C ARG A 213 -16.59 20.13 -11.89
N SER A 214 -17.12 18.92 -11.73
CA SER A 214 -17.68 18.41 -10.49
C SER A 214 -16.79 17.29 -9.94
N VAL A 215 -16.24 17.51 -8.76
CA VAL A 215 -15.39 16.53 -8.06
C VAL A 215 -16.19 15.29 -7.66
N SER A 216 -17.43 15.47 -7.24
CA SER A 216 -18.31 14.37 -6.85
C SER A 216 -18.59 13.42 -8.03
N LEU A 217 -18.91 13.95 -9.22
CA LEU A 217 -19.12 13.12 -10.41
C LEU A 217 -17.83 12.43 -10.86
N ALA A 218 -16.69 13.09 -10.74
CA ALA A 218 -15.39 12.48 -11.05
C ALA A 218 -15.08 11.30 -10.10
N CYS A 219 -15.35 11.44 -8.80
CA CYS A 219 -15.17 10.36 -7.82
C CYS A 219 -16.11 9.17 -8.06
N ILE A 220 -17.37 9.43 -8.41
CA ILE A 220 -18.33 8.38 -8.75
C ILE A 220 -17.90 7.68 -10.05
N GLY A 221 -17.49 8.43 -11.07
CA GLY A 221 -16.97 7.87 -12.32
C GLY A 221 -15.75 6.98 -12.11
N MET A 222 -14.82 7.42 -11.27
CA MET A 222 -13.65 6.62 -10.85
C MET A 222 -14.05 5.31 -10.18
N ALA A 223 -15.03 5.33 -9.27
CA ALA A 223 -15.53 4.13 -8.59
C ALA A 223 -16.21 3.16 -9.56
N ILE A 224 -16.98 3.68 -10.53
CA ILE A 224 -17.63 2.86 -11.58
C ILE A 224 -16.54 2.21 -12.46
N ALA A 225 -15.54 2.95 -12.90
CA ALA A 225 -14.45 2.42 -13.71
C ALA A 225 -13.65 1.34 -13.00
N ALA A 226 -13.36 1.52 -11.71
CA ALA A 226 -12.72 0.52 -10.88
C ALA A 226 -13.60 -0.74 -10.73
N THR A 227 -14.91 -0.58 -10.54
CA THR A 227 -15.87 -1.70 -10.46
C THR A 227 -15.91 -2.49 -11.77
N LEU A 228 -15.94 -1.81 -12.91
CA LEU A 228 -15.88 -2.46 -14.23
C LEU A 228 -14.56 -3.22 -14.41
N SER A 229 -13.43 -2.64 -13.99
CA SER A 229 -12.13 -3.32 -14.01
C SER A 229 -12.14 -4.58 -13.14
N LEU A 230 -12.70 -4.51 -11.93
CA LEU A 230 -12.81 -5.66 -11.03
C LEU A 230 -13.64 -6.79 -11.68
N VAL A 231 -14.83 -6.46 -12.16
CA VAL A 231 -15.81 -7.46 -12.67
C VAL A 231 -15.39 -8.05 -14.01
N LEU A 232 -14.85 -7.22 -14.92
CA LEU A 232 -14.54 -7.66 -16.29
C LEU A 232 -13.12 -8.21 -16.46
N PHE A 233 -12.18 -7.83 -15.56
CA PHE A 233 -10.78 -8.24 -15.69
C PHE A 233 -10.28 -9.01 -14.47
N THR A 234 -10.31 -8.43 -13.27
CA THR A 234 -9.66 -9.01 -12.08
C THR A 234 -10.29 -10.35 -11.71
N ILE A 235 -11.62 -10.42 -11.59
CA ILE A 235 -12.35 -11.64 -11.21
C ILE A 235 -12.18 -12.73 -12.28
N PRO A 236 -12.50 -12.50 -13.57
CA PRO A 236 -12.32 -13.53 -14.59
C PRO A 236 -10.87 -13.98 -14.74
N LEU A 237 -9.91 -13.04 -14.70
CA LEU A 237 -8.49 -13.36 -14.77
C LEU A 237 -8.08 -14.34 -13.65
N THR A 238 -8.53 -14.08 -12.42
CA THR A 238 -8.23 -14.95 -11.28
C THR A 238 -8.79 -16.36 -11.48
N TYR A 239 -10.07 -16.48 -11.87
CA TYR A 239 -10.69 -17.77 -12.06
C TYR A 239 -10.15 -18.55 -13.27
N PHE A 240 -9.68 -17.87 -14.32
CA PHE A 240 -9.07 -18.54 -15.49
C PHE A 240 -7.63 -18.97 -15.23
N GLU A 241 -6.92 -18.26 -14.37
CA GLU A 241 -5.50 -18.44 -14.17
C GLU A 241 -5.16 -19.21 -12.87
N THR A 242 -6.13 -19.43 -11.97
CA THR A 242 -5.88 -20.17 -10.72
C THR A 242 -6.69 -21.47 -10.67
N GLU A 243 -6.19 -22.44 -9.91
CA GLU A 243 -6.88 -23.69 -9.67
C GLU A 243 -8.14 -23.45 -8.82
N ARG A 244 -9.15 -24.33 -9.01
CA ARG A 244 -10.36 -24.28 -8.20
C ARG A 244 -10.02 -24.66 -6.77
N SER A 245 -10.39 -23.81 -5.83
CA SER A 245 -10.32 -24.10 -4.42
C SER A 245 -11.53 -24.93 -3.97
N ARG A 246 -11.40 -25.56 -2.81
CA ARG A 246 -12.51 -26.25 -2.13
C ARG A 246 -13.60 -25.26 -1.68
N GLY A 247 -14.76 -25.79 -1.26
CA GLY A 247 -15.82 -24.97 -0.66
C GLY A 247 -15.37 -24.32 0.66
N TRP A 248 -16.07 -23.29 1.09
CA TRP A 248 -15.80 -22.57 2.34
C TRP A 248 -16.49 -23.20 3.55
N GLU A 249 -15.87 -23.05 4.71
CA GLU A 249 -16.41 -23.41 6.02
C GLU A 249 -16.49 -22.19 6.93
N LEU A 250 -17.49 -22.14 7.82
CA LEU A 250 -17.66 -21.01 8.75
C LEU A 250 -16.50 -20.90 9.75
N LEU A 251 -15.89 -22.03 10.10
CA LEU A 251 -14.75 -22.09 11.00
C LEU A 251 -13.53 -21.40 10.40
N GLU A 252 -13.23 -21.66 9.12
CA GLU A 252 -12.13 -21.01 8.38
C GLU A 252 -12.27 -19.47 8.39
N ILE A 253 -13.50 -18.98 8.14
CA ILE A 253 -13.77 -17.53 8.16
C ILE A 253 -13.44 -16.92 9.52
N ARG A 254 -13.86 -17.60 10.62
CA ARG A 254 -13.57 -17.14 11.97
C ARG A 254 -12.08 -17.18 12.27
N GLU A 255 -11.37 -18.20 11.86
CA GLU A 255 -9.93 -18.33 12.04
C GLU A 255 -9.18 -17.20 11.32
N ILE A 256 -9.52 -16.89 10.07
CA ILE A 256 -8.96 -15.76 9.32
C ILE A 256 -9.16 -14.43 10.09
N PHE A 257 -10.36 -14.20 10.66
CA PHE A 257 -10.61 -12.99 11.45
C PHE A 257 -9.71 -12.91 12.68
N VAL A 258 -9.52 -14.00 13.40
CA VAL A 258 -8.73 -14.06 14.65
C VAL A 258 -7.24 -13.89 14.32
N GLU A 259 -6.72 -14.63 13.35
CA GLU A 259 -5.30 -14.62 13.00
C GLU A 259 -4.85 -13.29 12.36
N CYS A 260 -5.72 -12.63 11.58
CA CYS A 260 -5.39 -11.37 10.94
C CYS A 260 -5.60 -10.15 11.85
N PHE A 261 -6.36 -10.26 12.96
CA PHE A 261 -6.69 -9.15 13.84
C PHE A 261 -5.48 -8.38 14.37
N PRO A 262 -4.40 -9.01 14.87
CA PRO A 262 -3.23 -8.29 15.38
C PRO A 262 -2.54 -7.44 14.30
N THR A 263 -2.45 -7.96 13.07
CA THR A 263 -1.86 -7.26 11.92
C THR A 263 -2.74 -6.08 11.50
N PHE A 264 -4.05 -6.29 11.45
CA PHE A 264 -5.03 -5.23 11.19
C PHE A 264 -4.89 -4.12 12.21
N LEU A 265 -4.94 -4.44 13.51
CA LEU A 265 -4.90 -3.45 14.57
C LEU A 265 -3.64 -2.60 14.53
N ALA A 266 -2.47 -3.22 14.32
CA ALA A 266 -1.20 -2.51 14.24
C ALA A 266 -1.13 -1.56 13.05
N THR A 267 -1.50 -2.03 11.84
CA THR A 267 -1.47 -1.20 10.63
C THR A 267 -2.52 -0.08 10.66
N PHE A 268 -3.68 -0.36 11.20
CA PHE A 268 -4.76 0.64 11.38
C PHE A 268 -4.35 1.74 12.38
N LEU A 269 -3.79 1.36 13.54
CA LEU A 269 -3.28 2.33 14.52
C LEU A 269 -2.17 3.21 13.95
N PHE A 270 -1.25 2.63 13.19
CA PHE A 270 -0.21 3.41 12.53
C PHE A 270 -0.80 4.44 11.57
N SER A 271 -1.74 4.01 10.70
CA SER A 271 -2.43 4.92 9.78
C SER A 271 -3.27 5.98 10.51
N LEU A 272 -3.85 5.64 11.66
CA LEU A 272 -4.52 6.62 12.52
C LEU A 272 -3.53 7.70 13.00
N ILE A 273 -2.35 7.31 13.51
CA ILE A 273 -1.33 8.27 13.97
C ILE A 273 -0.95 9.25 12.84
N GLU A 274 -0.77 8.75 11.61
CA GLU A 274 -0.47 9.60 10.45
C GLU A 274 -1.62 10.52 10.04
N THR A 275 -2.86 10.14 10.35
CA THR A 275 -4.07 10.86 9.93
C THR A 275 -4.57 11.86 10.98
N VAL A 276 -4.20 11.70 12.27
CA VAL A 276 -4.68 12.55 13.36
C VAL A 276 -4.46 14.06 13.12
N PRO A 277 -3.30 14.55 12.60
CA PRO A 277 -3.14 15.97 12.30
C PRO A 277 -4.16 16.48 11.26
N LYS A 278 -4.53 15.61 10.29
CA LYS A 278 -5.52 15.92 9.25
C LYS A 278 -6.93 16.00 9.83
N PHE A 279 -7.28 15.13 10.79
CA PHE A 279 -8.53 15.22 11.55
C PHE A 279 -8.61 16.49 12.39
N ALA A 280 -7.49 16.92 13.00
CA ALA A 280 -7.44 18.14 13.80
C ALA A 280 -7.60 19.41 12.95
N MET A 281 -7.14 19.41 11.69
CA MET A 281 -7.33 20.51 10.75
C MET A 281 -8.78 20.61 10.28
N GLU A 282 -9.50 19.48 10.20
CA GLU A 282 -10.87 19.46 9.76
C GLU A 282 -11.80 20.21 10.73
N GLY A 283 -12.54 21.17 10.20
CA GLY A 283 -13.44 22.02 11.00
C GLY A 283 -12.75 23.18 11.73
N THR A 284 -11.41 23.24 11.73
CA THR A 284 -10.62 24.35 12.28
C THR A 284 -10.00 25.21 11.19
N LEU A 285 -9.65 24.61 10.06
CA LEU A 285 -9.01 25.27 8.92
C LEU A 285 -9.81 25.05 7.63
N PRO A 286 -9.73 25.96 6.64
CA PRO A 286 -10.29 25.77 5.30
C PRO A 286 -9.77 24.50 4.62
N TYR A 287 -10.54 23.93 3.69
CA TYR A 287 -10.19 22.70 2.98
C TYR A 287 -8.90 22.79 2.16
N ASP A 288 -8.52 24.00 1.70
CA ASP A 288 -7.26 24.25 1.00
C ASP A 288 -6.03 23.71 1.78
N TYR A 289 -6.06 23.82 3.11
CA TYR A 289 -4.96 23.33 3.96
C TYR A 289 -4.86 21.80 3.95
N GLN A 290 -5.95 21.08 3.68
CA GLN A 290 -5.89 19.62 3.47
C GLN A 290 -5.09 19.28 2.20
N LEU A 291 -5.30 20.06 1.11
CA LEU A 291 -4.53 19.92 -0.11
C LEU A 291 -3.04 20.20 0.17
N TYR A 292 -2.73 21.35 0.80
CA TYR A 292 -1.34 21.74 1.06
C TYR A 292 -0.63 20.71 1.94
N PHE A 293 -1.26 20.27 3.02
CA PHE A 293 -0.70 19.24 3.90
C PHE A 293 -0.40 17.95 3.15
N ASN A 294 -1.37 17.42 2.39
CA ASN A 294 -1.18 16.17 1.68
C ASN A 294 -0.14 16.31 0.55
N THR A 295 -0.06 17.46 -0.11
CA THR A 295 0.95 17.72 -1.15
C THR A 295 2.37 17.70 -0.57
N ILE A 296 2.63 18.37 0.56
CA ILE A 296 3.95 18.30 1.20
C ILE A 296 4.23 16.93 1.81
N TYR A 297 3.19 16.20 2.28
CA TYR A 297 3.29 14.84 2.81
C TYR A 297 3.72 13.82 1.76
N PHE A 298 3.45 14.04 0.46
CA PHE A 298 3.89 13.11 -0.59
C PHE A 298 5.42 12.94 -0.65
N SER A 299 6.19 13.93 -0.25
CA SER A 299 7.64 13.79 -0.09
C SER A 299 7.99 12.75 0.98
N ALA A 300 7.29 12.75 2.11
CA ALA A 300 7.46 11.76 3.18
C ALA A 300 7.05 10.35 2.70
N GLN A 301 5.92 10.24 2.01
CA GLN A 301 5.44 8.97 1.45
C GLN A 301 6.41 8.42 0.40
N GLY A 302 6.98 9.27 -0.46
CA GLY A 302 8.00 8.88 -1.44
C GLY A 302 9.25 8.29 -0.79
N ILE A 303 9.73 8.88 0.32
CA ILE A 303 10.87 8.35 1.09
C ILE A 303 10.52 6.97 1.65
N THR A 304 9.35 6.81 2.29
CA THR A 304 8.91 5.54 2.87
C THR A 304 8.79 4.44 1.81
N MET A 305 8.24 4.76 0.64
CA MET A 305 8.17 3.82 -0.49
C MET A 305 9.57 3.42 -0.99
N ALA A 306 10.49 4.36 -1.16
CA ALA A 306 11.84 4.09 -1.64
C ALA A 306 12.63 3.22 -0.66
N VAL A 307 12.56 3.51 0.64
CA VAL A 307 13.20 2.71 1.69
C VAL A 307 12.56 1.32 1.77
N GLY A 308 11.25 1.23 1.61
CA GLY A 308 10.50 -0.03 1.55
C GLY A 308 11.00 -0.98 0.45
N LEU A 309 11.30 -0.46 -0.75
CA LEU A 309 11.87 -1.23 -1.85
C LEU A 309 13.24 -1.84 -1.50
N VAL A 310 14.02 -1.17 -0.63
CA VAL A 310 15.33 -1.66 -0.22
C VAL A 310 15.23 -2.77 0.84
N TYR A 311 14.42 -2.58 1.89
CA TYR A 311 14.44 -3.51 3.03
C TYR A 311 13.46 -4.68 2.91
N LYS A 312 12.30 -4.52 2.26
CA LYS A 312 11.27 -5.59 2.16
C LYS A 312 11.83 -6.90 1.60
N PRO A 313 12.63 -6.91 0.53
CA PRO A 313 13.25 -8.15 0.02
C PRO A 313 14.22 -8.80 1.01
N GLN A 314 14.75 -8.05 1.98
CA GLN A 314 15.73 -8.54 2.94
C GLN A 314 15.12 -9.16 4.22
N LEU A 315 13.80 -9.02 4.44
CA LEU A 315 13.13 -9.45 5.67
C LEU A 315 13.32 -10.94 5.97
N VAL A 316 13.19 -11.80 4.96
CA VAL A 316 13.40 -13.26 5.13
C VAL A 316 14.85 -13.57 5.54
N ARG A 317 15.81 -12.88 4.92
CA ARG A 317 17.23 -13.03 5.25
C ARG A 317 17.52 -12.55 6.68
N LEU A 318 16.90 -11.46 7.10
CA LEU A 318 17.00 -10.94 8.46
C LEU A 318 16.43 -11.93 9.49
N ALA A 319 15.28 -12.56 9.20
CA ALA A 319 14.72 -13.60 10.04
C ALA A 319 15.71 -14.78 10.25
N ASN A 320 16.34 -15.25 9.16
CA ASN A 320 17.33 -16.33 9.20
C ASN A 320 18.62 -15.95 9.95
N ILE A 321 19.04 -14.67 9.87
CA ILE A 321 20.23 -14.20 10.63
C ILE A 321 19.90 -14.13 12.13
N TRP A 322 18.70 -13.69 12.49
CA TRP A 322 18.27 -13.58 13.89
C TRP A 322 18.17 -14.94 14.59
N SER A 323 17.76 -15.98 13.89
CA SER A 323 17.61 -17.33 14.46
C SER A 323 18.92 -17.90 14.99
N ASN A 324 20.08 -17.38 14.56
CA ASN A 324 21.41 -17.82 15.03
C ASN A 324 22.03 -16.78 15.97
N PRO A 325 22.18 -17.09 17.28
CA PRO A 325 22.73 -16.15 18.27
C PRO A 325 24.12 -15.60 17.93
N SER A 326 24.96 -16.37 17.23
CA SER A 326 26.31 -15.94 16.84
C SER A 326 26.30 -14.81 15.78
N HIS A 327 25.19 -14.64 15.06
CA HIS A 327 25.08 -13.66 13.98
C HIS A 327 24.39 -12.35 14.38
N ARG A 328 24.07 -12.17 15.66
CA ARG A 328 23.33 -10.98 16.15
C ARG A 328 24.05 -9.65 15.89
N LYS A 329 25.38 -9.61 15.98
CA LYS A 329 26.15 -8.40 15.60
C LYS A 329 25.98 -8.04 14.13
N ARG A 330 25.90 -9.05 13.24
CA ARG A 330 25.64 -8.85 11.82
C ARG A 330 24.23 -8.35 11.58
N PHE A 331 23.26 -8.82 12.36
CA PHE A 331 21.89 -8.34 12.32
C PHE A 331 21.81 -6.84 12.68
N ASP A 332 22.46 -6.42 13.78
CA ASP A 332 22.52 -5.02 14.20
C ASP A 332 23.19 -4.12 13.14
N LEU A 333 24.26 -4.64 12.49
CA LEU A 333 24.95 -3.92 11.40
C LEU A 333 24.05 -3.70 10.18
N ILE A 334 23.23 -4.70 9.82
CA ILE A 334 22.30 -4.57 8.70
C ILE A 334 21.20 -3.54 9.03
N ILE A 335 20.69 -3.53 10.27
CA ILE A 335 19.72 -2.51 10.70
C ILE A 335 20.34 -1.11 10.60
N LEU A 336 21.56 -0.93 11.08
CA LEU A 336 22.27 0.33 10.98
C LEU A 336 22.50 0.74 9.51
N ALA A 337 22.86 -0.20 8.65
CA ALA A 337 23.06 0.05 7.22
C ALA A 337 21.76 0.49 6.54
N ILE A 338 20.62 -0.18 6.79
CA ILE A 338 19.32 0.19 6.22
C ILE A 338 18.88 1.55 6.77
N THR A 339 19.08 1.83 8.06
CA THR A 339 18.83 3.16 8.63
C THR A 339 19.70 4.24 7.98
N GLY A 340 20.96 3.92 7.69
CA GLY A 340 21.87 4.79 6.94
C GLY A 340 21.38 5.07 5.51
N VAL A 341 20.87 4.05 4.83
CA VAL A 341 20.24 4.20 3.49
C VAL A 341 18.99 5.09 3.58
N ALA A 342 18.14 4.90 4.60
CA ALA A 342 17.00 5.77 4.83
C ALA A 342 17.40 7.23 5.03
N ALA A 343 18.44 7.48 5.83
CA ALA A 343 18.99 8.82 6.04
C ALA A 343 19.54 9.42 4.72
N LEU A 344 20.22 8.62 3.89
CA LEU A 344 20.74 9.05 2.59
C LEU A 344 19.60 9.42 1.62
N ILE A 345 18.57 8.59 1.53
CA ILE A 345 17.38 8.86 0.70
C ILE A 345 16.67 10.13 1.19
N THR A 346 16.55 10.31 2.51
CA THR A 346 15.97 11.52 3.11
C THR A 346 16.78 12.75 2.76
N ALA A 347 18.12 12.70 2.86
CA ALA A 347 19.00 13.80 2.49
C ALA A 347 18.92 14.13 0.99
N ALA A 348 18.84 13.11 0.13
CA ALA A 348 18.66 13.31 -1.32
C ALA A 348 17.29 13.96 -1.63
N MET A 349 16.20 13.53 -0.98
CA MET A 349 14.89 14.15 -1.11
C MET A 349 14.87 15.58 -0.58
N PHE A 350 15.55 15.84 0.54
CA PHE A 350 15.71 17.20 1.08
C PHE A 350 16.43 18.11 0.08
N ALA A 351 17.56 17.66 -0.49
CA ALA A 351 18.29 18.41 -1.50
C ALA A 351 17.44 18.64 -2.77
N PHE A 352 16.68 17.65 -3.20
CA PHE A 352 15.73 17.79 -4.31
C PHE A 352 14.66 18.85 -4.00
N ASN A 353 14.04 18.80 -2.83
CA ASN A 353 13.02 19.75 -2.40
C ASN A 353 13.60 21.18 -2.27
N ALA A 354 14.85 21.33 -1.82
CA ALA A 354 15.52 22.61 -1.69
C ALA A 354 15.85 23.28 -3.04
N THR A 355 16.10 22.48 -4.08
CA THR A 355 16.54 22.99 -5.40
C THR A 355 15.39 23.10 -6.41
N VAL A 356 14.62 22.04 -6.58
CA VAL A 356 13.61 21.90 -7.64
C VAL A 356 12.22 21.61 -7.08
N GLY A 357 12.11 20.90 -5.96
CA GLY A 357 10.85 20.33 -5.47
C GLY A 357 9.75 21.37 -5.25
N VAL A 358 10.07 22.50 -4.60
CA VAL A 358 9.08 23.58 -4.36
C VAL A 358 8.53 24.13 -5.67
N ALA A 359 9.42 24.47 -6.62
CA ALA A 359 9.01 24.99 -7.94
C ALA A 359 8.19 23.95 -8.72
N LEU A 360 8.58 22.68 -8.65
CA LEU A 360 7.85 21.57 -9.28
C LEU A 360 6.45 21.41 -8.69
N LEU A 361 6.31 21.43 -7.37
CA LEU A 361 5.00 21.36 -6.69
C LEU A 361 4.12 22.54 -7.08
N SER A 362 4.67 23.76 -7.10
CA SER A 362 3.93 24.95 -7.51
C SER A 362 3.43 24.85 -8.96
N LEU A 363 4.27 24.34 -9.87
CA LEU A 363 3.89 24.11 -11.26
C LEU A 363 2.81 23.02 -11.40
N LEU A 364 2.99 21.88 -10.72
CA LEU A 364 2.09 20.73 -10.82
C LEU A 364 0.71 21.00 -10.22
N TYR A 365 0.64 21.73 -9.12
CA TYR A 365 -0.62 22.00 -8.42
C TYR A 365 -1.25 23.37 -8.79
N GLY A 366 -0.54 24.20 -9.54
CA GLY A 366 -1.01 25.55 -9.93
C GLY A 366 -1.14 26.53 -8.75
N THR A 367 -0.41 26.29 -7.67
CA THR A 367 -0.50 27.03 -6.40
C THR A 367 0.91 27.36 -5.91
N ASP A 368 1.11 28.51 -5.29
CA ASP A 368 2.42 28.91 -4.75
C ASP A 368 2.79 28.13 -3.49
N PHE A 369 3.69 27.15 -3.63
CA PHE A 369 4.25 26.37 -2.51
C PHE A 369 5.50 27.01 -1.89
N GLU A 370 5.97 28.16 -2.36
CA GLU A 370 7.09 28.86 -1.76
C GLU A 370 6.78 29.29 -0.30
N ALA A 371 5.52 29.68 -0.05
CA ALA A 371 5.04 30.00 1.29
C ALA A 371 5.12 28.81 2.28
N TYR A 372 5.15 27.57 1.76
CA TYR A 372 5.17 26.32 2.55
C TYR A 372 6.52 25.59 2.48
N ARG A 373 7.59 26.27 2.06
CA ARG A 373 8.93 25.68 1.90
C ARG A 373 9.46 25.08 3.20
N THR A 374 9.31 25.77 4.31
CA THR A 374 9.75 25.29 5.64
C THR A 374 9.00 24.05 6.06
N GLN A 375 7.68 24.03 5.86
CA GLN A 375 6.80 22.89 6.18
C GLN A 375 7.16 21.67 5.32
N LEU A 376 7.50 21.86 4.04
CA LEU A 376 7.98 20.79 3.15
C LEU A 376 9.29 20.18 3.68
N TYR A 377 10.22 20.99 4.18
CA TYR A 377 11.48 20.51 4.76
C TYR A 377 11.24 19.69 6.03
N LEU A 378 10.39 20.19 6.92
CA LEU A 378 10.03 19.49 8.16
C LEU A 378 9.33 18.15 7.84
N MET A 379 8.41 18.15 6.86
CA MET A 379 7.73 16.96 6.43
C MET A 379 8.69 15.94 5.78
N THR A 380 9.71 16.40 5.05
CA THR A 380 10.75 15.52 4.49
C THR A 380 11.55 14.82 5.59
N ILE A 381 11.90 15.56 6.66
CA ILE A 381 12.59 14.98 7.84
C ILE A 381 11.68 13.96 8.53
N ALA A 382 10.41 14.32 8.76
CA ALA A 382 9.42 13.41 9.34
C ALA A 382 9.26 12.14 8.50
N GLY A 383 9.28 12.26 7.16
CA GLY A 383 9.24 11.13 6.23
C GLY A 383 10.40 10.16 6.38
N GLY A 384 11.60 10.66 6.63
CA GLY A 384 12.76 9.84 6.96
C GLY A 384 12.56 9.05 8.26
N MET A 385 11.99 9.67 9.30
CA MET A 385 11.63 8.98 10.53
C MET A 385 10.55 7.94 10.30
N THR A 386 9.49 8.27 9.54
CA THR A 386 8.41 7.35 9.18
C THR A 386 8.93 6.11 8.46
N ALA A 387 9.88 6.27 7.53
CA ALA A 387 10.48 5.16 6.82
C ALA A 387 11.27 4.21 7.75
N VAL A 388 11.98 4.75 8.73
CA VAL A 388 12.67 3.93 9.74
C VAL A 388 11.69 3.30 10.72
N ILE A 389 10.60 3.98 11.08
CA ILE A 389 9.49 3.42 11.89
C ILE A 389 8.89 2.20 11.20
N ASP A 390 8.54 2.30 9.91
CA ASP A 390 8.00 1.17 9.13
C ASP A 390 8.98 0.00 9.11
N PHE A 391 10.27 0.27 8.87
CA PHE A 391 11.31 -0.74 8.93
C PHE A 391 11.44 -1.39 10.32
N LEU A 392 11.50 -0.61 11.41
CA LEU A 392 11.62 -1.14 12.78
C LEU A 392 10.38 -1.96 13.17
N TYR A 393 9.19 -1.55 12.75
CA TYR A 393 7.98 -2.33 12.95
C TYR A 393 8.09 -3.71 12.28
N GLN A 394 8.55 -3.76 11.03
CA GLN A 394 8.77 -5.04 10.33
C GLN A 394 9.82 -5.90 11.04
N ILE A 395 10.89 -5.30 11.56
CA ILE A 395 11.89 -6.01 12.37
C ILE A 395 11.25 -6.59 13.63
N ILE A 396 10.50 -5.81 14.41
CA ILE A 396 9.83 -6.28 15.63
C ILE A 396 8.83 -7.41 15.31
N THR A 397 8.19 -7.35 14.14
CA THR A 397 7.31 -8.40 13.63
C THR A 397 8.09 -9.68 13.33
N VAL A 398 9.23 -9.58 12.64
CA VAL A 398 10.15 -10.71 12.39
C VAL A 398 10.63 -11.34 13.70
N LEU A 399 10.81 -10.55 14.75
CA LEU A 399 11.18 -11.01 16.08
C LEU A 399 10.01 -11.63 16.87
N ARG A 400 8.82 -11.75 16.27
CA ARG A 400 7.57 -12.27 16.89
C ARG A 400 7.15 -11.52 18.15
N ARG A 401 7.34 -10.19 18.18
CA ARG A 401 6.97 -9.30 19.30
C ARG A 401 5.90 -8.26 18.89
N GLN A 402 4.96 -8.64 18.03
CA GLN A 402 3.92 -7.76 17.48
C GLN A 402 3.04 -7.10 18.55
N GLU A 403 2.69 -7.81 19.61
CA GLU A 403 1.88 -7.25 20.71
C GLU A 403 2.53 -6.01 21.34
N THR A 404 3.86 -6.00 21.46
CA THR A 404 4.58 -4.86 22.00
C THR A 404 4.53 -3.66 21.06
N ALA A 405 4.65 -3.87 19.75
CA ALA A 405 4.51 -2.82 18.76
C ALA A 405 3.10 -2.21 18.79
N THR A 406 2.05 -3.04 18.92
CA THR A 406 0.67 -2.57 19.02
C THR A 406 0.45 -1.70 20.27
N ARG A 407 1.02 -2.07 21.42
CA ARG A 407 0.95 -1.24 22.63
C ARG A 407 1.64 0.12 22.45
N ILE A 408 2.80 0.14 21.79
CA ILE A 408 3.52 1.38 21.48
C ILE A 408 2.67 2.28 20.55
N TYR A 409 2.05 1.69 19.53
CA TYR A 409 1.18 2.44 18.62
C TYR A 409 -0.05 3.02 19.33
N LEU A 410 -0.62 2.31 20.29
CA LEU A 410 -1.74 2.84 21.07
C LEU A 410 -1.32 4.05 21.92
N ILE A 411 -0.17 3.99 22.56
CA ILE A 411 0.39 5.12 23.31
C ILE A 411 0.71 6.30 22.37
N ALA A 412 1.36 6.01 21.25
CA ALA A 412 1.72 7.02 20.26
C ALA A 412 0.47 7.68 19.65
N PHE A 413 -0.63 6.96 19.45
CA PHE A 413 -1.90 7.51 19.00
C PHE A 413 -2.45 8.53 20.02
N GLY A 414 -2.42 8.21 21.32
CA GLY A 414 -2.81 9.17 22.36
C GLY A 414 -1.95 10.44 22.36
N VAL A 415 -0.62 10.29 22.22
CA VAL A 415 0.32 11.42 22.11
C VAL A 415 0.03 12.25 20.86
N ALA A 416 -0.14 11.59 19.69
CA ALA A 416 -0.47 12.28 18.44
C ALA A 416 -1.80 13.03 18.53
N GLY A 417 -2.81 12.49 19.20
CA GLY A 417 -4.09 13.14 19.44
C GLY A 417 -3.94 14.44 20.22
N VAL A 418 -3.25 14.38 21.35
CA VAL A 418 -3.03 15.57 22.19
C VAL A 418 -2.20 16.63 21.43
N LEU A 419 -1.10 16.23 20.81
CA LEU A 419 -0.25 17.14 20.03
C LEU A 419 -0.99 17.79 18.88
N SER A 420 -1.78 17.01 18.13
CA SER A 420 -2.49 17.53 16.96
C SER A 420 -3.60 18.51 17.35
N ILE A 421 -4.40 18.18 18.34
CA ILE A 421 -5.47 19.08 18.80
C ILE A 421 -4.85 20.37 19.34
N THR A 422 -3.87 20.30 20.22
CA THR A 422 -3.28 21.49 20.85
C THR A 422 -2.54 22.37 19.84
N LEU A 423 -1.71 21.79 18.99
CA LEU A 423 -0.89 22.58 18.06
C LEU A 423 -1.72 23.14 16.89
N VAL A 424 -2.69 22.39 16.36
CA VAL A 424 -3.55 22.89 15.28
C VAL A 424 -4.44 24.05 15.77
N THR A 425 -5.00 23.94 16.97
CA THR A 425 -5.84 25.01 17.52
C THR A 425 -5.07 26.26 17.90
N THR A 426 -3.76 26.15 18.22
CA THR A 426 -2.95 27.29 18.65
C THR A 426 -2.20 27.98 17.51
N ILE A 427 -1.62 27.21 16.59
CA ILE A 427 -0.77 27.73 15.50
C ILE A 427 -1.19 27.29 14.10
N GLY A 428 -2.42 26.74 13.98
CA GLY A 428 -3.04 26.45 12.69
C GLY A 428 -2.30 25.40 11.88
N PHE A 429 -2.04 25.70 10.59
CA PHE A 429 -1.41 24.78 9.64
C PHE A 429 0.00 24.33 10.06
N ASP A 430 0.81 25.25 10.55
CA ASP A 430 2.14 24.93 11.07
C ASP A 430 2.05 23.95 12.23
N GLY A 431 1.02 24.08 13.07
CA GLY A 431 0.71 23.16 14.14
C GLY A 431 0.45 21.73 13.67
N ALA A 432 -0.21 21.55 12.53
CA ALA A 432 -0.43 20.22 11.95
C ALA A 432 0.90 19.58 11.52
N VAL A 433 1.80 20.34 10.91
CA VAL A 433 3.12 19.87 10.47
C VAL A 433 4.00 19.52 11.68
N TYR A 434 4.04 20.39 12.70
CA TYR A 434 4.77 20.11 13.92
C TYR A 434 4.19 18.92 14.68
N ALA A 435 2.86 18.79 14.75
CA ALA A 435 2.21 17.65 15.38
C ALA A 435 2.59 16.34 14.71
N TYR A 436 2.61 16.32 13.37
CA TYR A 436 3.06 15.14 12.61
C TYR A 436 4.51 14.81 12.91
N LEU A 437 5.43 15.80 12.80
CA LEU A 437 6.86 15.61 13.05
C LEU A 437 7.13 15.09 14.47
N LEU A 438 6.53 15.71 15.49
CA LEU A 438 6.72 15.34 16.89
C LEU A 438 6.13 13.96 17.21
N SER A 439 4.99 13.63 16.61
CA SER A 439 4.36 12.30 16.75
C SER A 439 5.26 11.21 16.16
N MET A 440 5.83 11.45 14.95
CA MET A 440 6.78 10.53 14.34
C MET A 440 8.08 10.44 15.12
N ALA A 441 8.61 11.56 15.65
CA ALA A 441 9.80 11.54 16.50
C ALA A 441 9.58 10.74 17.79
N ALA A 442 8.45 10.94 18.46
CA ALA A 442 8.08 10.18 19.66
C ALA A 442 7.97 8.68 19.37
N LEU A 443 7.26 8.32 18.29
CA LEU A 443 7.09 6.92 17.89
C LEU A 443 8.44 6.28 17.50
N PHE A 444 9.29 7.00 16.76
CA PHE A 444 10.63 6.56 16.42
C PHE A 444 11.46 6.23 17.67
N VAL A 445 11.49 7.13 18.65
CA VAL A 445 12.21 6.92 19.91
C VAL A 445 11.65 5.70 20.66
N MET A 446 10.32 5.56 20.76
CA MET A 446 9.70 4.41 21.43
C MET A 446 10.09 3.09 20.77
N LEU A 447 10.10 3.00 19.43
CA LEU A 447 10.47 1.78 18.72
C LEU A 447 11.96 1.46 18.80
N VAL A 448 12.83 2.49 18.77
CA VAL A 448 14.28 2.29 18.97
C VAL A 448 14.56 1.76 20.39
N VAL A 449 13.95 2.37 21.42
CA VAL A 449 14.07 1.90 22.80
C VAL A 449 13.60 0.46 22.92
N GLN A 450 12.46 0.13 22.31
CA GLN A 450 11.93 -1.23 22.31
C GLN A 450 12.87 -2.22 21.63
N TYR A 451 13.43 -1.87 20.48
CA TYR A 451 14.43 -2.71 19.81
C TYR A 451 15.64 -2.99 20.71
N VAL A 452 16.17 -1.93 21.37
CA VAL A 452 17.30 -2.07 22.29
C VAL A 452 16.95 -2.97 23.49
N MET A 453 15.73 -2.85 24.03
CA MET A 453 15.25 -3.73 25.12
C MET A 453 15.17 -5.20 24.67
N ILE A 454 14.58 -5.46 23.49
CA ILE A 454 14.51 -6.82 22.93
C ILE A 454 15.92 -7.38 22.74
N ARG A 455 16.85 -6.55 22.27
CA ARG A 455 18.25 -6.93 22.02
C ARG A 455 19.04 -7.28 23.29
N LYS A 456 18.73 -6.61 24.41
CA LYS A 456 19.38 -6.87 25.68
C LYS A 456 18.85 -8.11 26.40
N ASN A 457 17.57 -8.41 26.22
CA ASN A 457 16.87 -9.50 26.92
C ASN A 457 16.80 -10.81 26.09
N GLY A 458 17.27 -10.84 24.89
CA GLY A 458 17.35 -11.98 23.97
C GLY A 458 18.77 -12.26 23.50
#